data_91a0c60bf0c882dab34f04b92971a1f6
#
_entry.id   91a0c60bf0c882dab34f04b92971a1f6
#
_cell.length_a   1.000
_cell.length_b   1.000
_cell.length_c   1.000
_cell.angle_alpha   90.00
_cell.angle_beta   90.00
_cell.angle_gamma   90.00
#
_symmetry.space_group_name_H-M   'P 1'
#
loop_
_entity.id
_entity.type
_entity.pdbx_description
1 polymer ?
#
loop_
_entity_poly.entity_id
_entity_poly.type
_entity_poly.pdbx_seq_one_letter_code
_entity_poly.pdbx_strand_id
1 'polypeptide(L)'
;MKPNVKATSVFTLLATVLFHSTAAADPRISGKEAEAIAIAVRIFKSKQGSKFEGHPVYGDLRHYTVELERTKNRLEVTFVPDQPPLKPNEAGTGGSTVYGWEVAYVFSLNPLKMVEEHYAR
;
A
#
# COMPACT_ATOMS: atom_id res chain seq x y z
N MET A 1 -41.87 -21.31 15.22
CA MET A 1 -41.14 -21.86 15.08
C MET A 1 -40.27 -21.75 14.00
N LYS A 2 -40.36 -22.02 13.02
CA LYS A 2 -39.57 -21.97 12.01
C LYS A 2 -39.23 -20.69 11.52
N PRO A 3 -39.95 -19.66 11.57
CA PRO A 3 -39.59 -18.35 11.03
C PRO A 3 -38.28 -17.83 11.54
N ASN A 4 -37.96 -18.16 12.75
CA ASN A 4 -36.72 -17.66 13.29
C ASN A 4 -35.50 -18.19 12.57
N VAL A 5 -35.62 -19.40 12.11
CA VAL A 5 -34.53 -20.03 11.44
C VAL A 5 -34.20 -19.32 10.14
N LYS A 6 -35.23 -18.87 9.44
CA LYS A 6 -34.98 -18.17 8.22
C LYS A 6 -34.33 -16.86 8.43
N ALA A 7 -34.78 -16.12 9.38
CA ALA A 7 -34.18 -14.82 9.66
C ALA A 7 -32.72 -14.97 10.00
N THR A 8 -32.40 -16.00 10.72
CA THR A 8 -31.02 -16.24 11.09
C THR A 8 -30.14 -16.50 9.88
N SER A 9 -30.67 -17.24 8.93
CA SER A 9 -29.90 -17.52 7.75
C SER A 9 -29.56 -16.28 6.96
N VAL A 10 -30.52 -15.43 6.79
CA VAL A 10 -30.31 -14.21 6.02
C VAL A 10 -29.27 -13.35 6.68
N PHE A 11 -29.36 -13.22 7.99
CA PHE A 11 -28.44 -12.42 8.71
C PHE A 11 -27.01 -12.94 8.57
N THR A 12 -26.86 -14.23 8.62
CA THR A 12 -25.54 -14.83 8.47
C THR A 12 -24.93 -14.52 7.11
N LEU A 13 -25.73 -14.51 6.09
CA LEU A 13 -25.24 -14.22 4.77
C LEU A 13 -24.69 -12.82 4.67
N LEU A 14 -25.39 -11.85 5.21
CA LEU A 14 -24.92 -10.49 5.19
C LEU A 14 -23.62 -10.32 5.96
N ALA A 15 -23.54 -10.95 7.09
CA ALA A 15 -22.33 -10.89 7.88
C ALA A 15 -21.14 -11.43 7.11
N THR A 16 -21.35 -12.48 6.36
CA THR A 16 -20.28 -13.06 5.57
C THR A 16 -19.75 -12.10 4.53
N VAL A 17 -20.62 -11.38 3.88
CA VAL A 17 -20.19 -10.45 2.84
C VAL A 17 -19.35 -9.33 3.44
N LEU A 18 -19.80 -8.73 4.51
CA LEU A 18 -19.06 -7.66 5.14
C LEU A 18 -17.73 -8.16 5.66
N PHE A 19 -17.75 -9.31 6.27
CA PHE A 19 -16.57 -9.86 6.83
C PHE A 19 -15.53 -10.15 5.77
N HIS A 20 -15.95 -10.55 4.61
CA HIS A 20 -15.06 -10.86 3.52
C HIS A 20 -14.22 -9.64 3.12
N SER A 21 -14.81 -8.47 3.06
CA SER A 21 -14.07 -7.29 2.63
C SER A 21 -13.05 -6.86 3.67
N THR A 22 -13.28 -7.16 4.95
CA THR A 22 -12.33 -6.78 5.99
C THR A 22 -11.31 -7.86 6.27
N ALA A 23 -11.61 -9.09 5.92
CA ALA A 23 -10.73 -10.20 6.23
C ALA A 23 -9.40 -10.12 5.51
N ALA A 24 -9.32 -9.36 4.42
CA ALA A 24 -8.09 -9.24 3.67
C ALA A 24 -7.04 -8.39 4.36
N ALA A 25 -7.45 -7.58 5.32
CA ALA A 25 -6.54 -6.64 5.94
C ALA A 25 -6.13 -7.10 7.33
N ASP A 26 -5.05 -7.85 7.41
CA ASP A 26 -4.43 -8.18 8.68
C ASP A 26 -3.43 -7.06 8.98
N PRO A 27 -3.63 -6.29 10.06
CA PRO A 27 -2.74 -5.18 10.37
C PRO A 27 -1.40 -5.62 10.94
N ARG A 28 -1.25 -6.89 11.30
CA ARG A 28 0.00 -7.37 11.87
C ARG A 28 1.03 -7.59 10.79
N ILE A 29 2.28 -7.35 11.13
CA ILE A 29 3.41 -7.46 10.22
C ILE A 29 4.39 -8.49 10.79
N SER A 30 4.80 -9.45 9.99
CA SER A 30 5.79 -10.44 10.42
C SER A 30 7.18 -9.80 10.43
N GLY A 31 8.12 -10.46 11.08
CA GLY A 31 9.51 -9.98 11.09
C GLY A 31 10.10 -9.87 9.70
N LYS A 32 9.81 -10.85 8.82
CA LYS A 32 10.31 -10.80 7.45
C LYS A 32 9.69 -9.63 6.68
N GLU A 33 8.42 -9.38 6.88
CA GLU A 33 7.77 -8.25 6.26
C GLU A 33 8.35 -6.93 6.77
N ALA A 34 8.62 -6.85 8.06
CA ALA A 34 9.23 -5.65 8.62
C ALA A 34 10.61 -5.40 8.01
N GLU A 35 11.40 -6.44 7.81
CA GLU A 35 12.70 -6.30 7.16
C GLU A 35 12.56 -5.86 5.72
N ALA A 36 11.58 -6.41 4.99
CA ALA A 36 11.33 -6.00 3.62
C ALA A 36 10.96 -4.52 3.55
N ILE A 37 10.09 -4.08 4.45
CA ILE A 37 9.69 -2.68 4.50
C ILE A 37 10.89 -1.79 4.79
N ALA A 38 11.75 -2.20 5.71
CA ALA A 38 12.94 -1.42 6.04
C ALA A 38 13.88 -1.29 4.83
N ILE A 39 14.04 -2.38 4.08
CA ILE A 39 14.85 -2.35 2.87
C ILE A 39 14.21 -1.42 1.84
N ALA A 40 12.91 -1.50 1.66
CA ALA A 40 12.20 -0.65 0.71
C ALA A 40 12.35 0.82 1.06
N VAL A 41 12.23 1.16 2.34
CA VAL A 41 12.39 2.55 2.80
C VAL A 41 13.81 3.04 2.49
N ARG A 42 14.80 2.21 2.73
CA ARG A 42 16.18 2.58 2.47
C ARG A 42 16.42 2.84 0.98
N ILE A 43 15.90 1.97 0.12
CA ILE A 43 16.04 2.13 -1.32
C ILE A 43 15.30 3.39 -1.78
N PHE A 44 14.08 3.58 -1.28
CA PHE A 44 13.30 4.75 -1.60
C PHE A 44 14.05 6.04 -1.26
N LYS A 45 14.56 6.14 -0.05
CA LYS A 45 15.29 7.34 0.37
C LYS A 45 16.54 7.57 -0.46
N SER A 46 17.25 6.51 -0.78
CA SER A 46 18.46 6.62 -1.57
C SER A 46 18.15 7.12 -2.98
N LYS A 47 17.14 6.55 -3.62
CA LYS A 47 16.84 6.91 -5.01
C LYS A 47 16.09 8.23 -5.14
N GLN A 48 15.09 8.45 -4.31
CA GLN A 48 14.32 9.68 -4.41
C GLN A 48 15.11 10.88 -3.90
N GLY A 49 15.85 10.71 -2.83
CA GLY A 49 16.64 11.79 -2.26
C GLY A 49 17.73 12.28 -3.22
N SER A 50 18.42 11.35 -3.87
CA SER A 50 19.49 11.74 -4.79
C SER A 50 18.95 12.29 -6.10
N LYS A 51 17.80 11.79 -6.55
CA LYS A 51 17.23 12.18 -7.83
C LYS A 51 16.64 13.58 -7.82
N PHE A 52 16.17 14.02 -6.68
CA PHE A 52 15.47 15.30 -6.56
C PHE A 52 16.12 16.22 -5.53
N GLU A 53 17.42 16.19 -5.49
CA GLU A 53 18.17 17.04 -4.62
C GLU A 53 17.81 18.50 -4.88
N GLY A 54 17.62 19.28 -3.84
CA GLY A 54 17.22 20.66 -3.97
C GLY A 54 15.73 20.93 -3.87
N HIS A 55 14.90 19.86 -3.90
CA HIS A 55 13.47 20.00 -3.71
C HIS A 55 13.12 19.71 -2.24
N PRO A 56 12.65 20.69 -1.48
CA PRO A 56 12.46 20.49 -0.04
C PRO A 56 11.43 19.44 0.33
N VAL A 57 10.46 19.17 -0.52
CA VAL A 57 9.42 18.20 -0.19
C VAL A 57 9.40 16.99 -1.12
N TYR A 58 10.14 17.04 -2.21
CA TYR A 58 10.10 15.98 -3.20
C TYR A 58 10.83 14.74 -2.69
N GLY A 59 10.14 13.62 -2.67
CA GLY A 59 10.73 12.39 -2.17
C GLY A 59 10.80 12.31 -0.66
N ASP A 60 10.15 13.22 0.06
CA ASP A 60 10.10 13.19 1.51
C ASP A 60 9.06 12.15 1.93
N LEU A 61 9.52 11.12 2.62
CA LEU A 61 8.66 10.01 3.03
C LEU A 61 7.45 10.47 3.85
N ARG A 62 7.56 11.59 4.55
CA ARG A 62 6.44 12.10 5.34
C ARG A 62 5.25 12.52 4.50
N HIS A 63 5.46 12.71 3.19
CA HIS A 63 4.39 13.06 2.26
C HIS A 63 3.97 11.86 1.42
N TYR A 64 4.17 10.67 1.95
CA TYR A 64 3.81 9.43 1.27
C TYR A 64 2.99 8.53 2.18
N THR A 65 2.17 7.74 1.57
CA THR A 65 1.46 6.65 2.24
C THR A 65 2.09 5.35 1.78
N VAL A 66 2.34 4.44 2.69
CA VAL A 66 2.93 3.15 2.36
C VAL A 66 1.82 2.12 2.35
N GLU A 67 1.61 1.49 1.21
CA GLU A 67 0.59 0.45 1.04
C GLU A 67 1.27 -0.89 0.93
N LEU A 68 0.68 -1.90 1.55
CA LEU A 68 1.21 -3.25 1.53
C LEU A 68 0.21 -4.18 0.87
N GLU A 69 0.72 -5.02 -0.04
CA GLU A 69 -0.10 -6.05 -0.63
C GLU A 69 0.62 -7.37 -0.46
N ARG A 70 -0.05 -8.32 0.17
CA ARG A 70 0.50 -9.63 0.45
C ARG A 70 -0.05 -10.64 -0.53
N THR A 71 0.84 -11.42 -1.10
CA THR A 71 0.47 -12.60 -1.84
C THR A 71 1.29 -13.74 -1.27
N LYS A 72 1.06 -14.95 -1.74
CA LYS A 72 1.76 -16.09 -1.22
C LYS A 72 3.27 -15.92 -1.36
N ASN A 73 3.99 -15.88 -0.28
CA ASN A 73 5.44 -15.72 -0.23
C ASN A 73 5.99 -14.44 -0.82
N ARG A 74 5.13 -13.43 -1.04
CA ARG A 74 5.57 -12.16 -1.57
C ARG A 74 4.93 -11.00 -0.83
N LEU A 75 5.62 -9.89 -0.82
CA LEU A 75 5.12 -8.65 -0.26
C LEU A 75 5.44 -7.53 -1.25
N GLU A 76 4.42 -6.79 -1.62
CA GLU A 76 4.62 -5.59 -2.42
C GLU A 76 4.48 -4.39 -1.51
N VAL A 77 5.49 -3.52 -1.51
CA VAL A 77 5.51 -2.31 -0.71
C VAL A 77 5.44 -1.14 -1.68
N THR A 78 4.35 -0.41 -1.65
CA THR A 78 4.13 0.70 -2.57
C THR A 78 4.16 2.02 -1.82
N PHE A 79 4.98 2.93 -2.30
CA PHE A 79 5.06 4.28 -1.77
C PHE A 79 4.22 5.17 -2.66
N VAL A 80 3.11 5.66 -2.13
CA VAL A 80 2.14 6.47 -2.87
C VAL A 80 2.25 7.90 -2.39
N PRO A 81 2.63 8.84 -3.25
CA PRO A 81 2.72 10.23 -2.82
C PRO A 81 1.35 10.77 -2.49
N ASP A 82 1.25 11.50 -1.40
CA ASP A 82 0.00 12.08 -0.97
C ASP A 82 -0.48 13.09 -2.01
N GLN A 83 -1.80 13.12 -2.19
CA GLN A 83 -2.40 14.06 -3.11
C GLN A 83 -2.68 15.35 -2.37
N PRO A 84 -2.09 16.48 -2.78
CA PRO A 84 -2.45 17.75 -2.13
C PRO A 84 -3.90 18.10 -2.48
N PRO A 85 -4.54 18.94 -1.67
CA PRO A 85 -5.91 19.35 -1.97
C PRO A 85 -5.99 19.95 -3.37
N LEU A 86 -6.98 19.47 -4.14
CA LEU A 86 -7.16 19.97 -5.50
C LEU A 86 -7.92 21.28 -5.47
N LYS A 87 -7.55 22.17 -6.38
CA LYS A 87 -8.32 23.40 -6.58
C LYS A 87 -9.57 23.07 -7.37
N PRO A 88 -10.60 23.90 -7.30
CA PRO A 88 -11.77 23.72 -8.15
C PRO A 88 -11.31 23.64 -9.62
N ASN A 89 -11.83 22.71 -10.36
CA ASN A 89 -11.51 22.48 -11.77
C ASN A 89 -10.16 21.82 -12.03
N GLU A 90 -9.48 21.35 -11.01
CA GLU A 90 -8.24 20.60 -11.17
C GLU A 90 -8.54 19.12 -11.13
N ALA A 91 -7.94 18.37 -12.05
CA ALA A 91 -8.08 16.94 -12.05
C ALA A 91 -6.88 16.31 -11.32
N GLY A 92 -7.12 15.22 -10.62
CA GLY A 92 -6.03 14.48 -10.01
C GLY A 92 -5.18 13.82 -11.08
N THR A 93 -3.87 13.72 -10.82
CA THR A 93 -2.95 13.02 -11.70
C THR A 93 -2.54 11.73 -11.03
N GLY A 94 -2.58 10.62 -11.77
CA GLY A 94 -2.15 9.35 -11.22
C GLY A 94 -0.64 9.25 -11.25
N GLY A 95 -0.08 8.51 -10.33
CA GLY A 95 1.33 8.12 -10.37
C GLY A 95 2.33 9.13 -9.86
N SER A 96 2.03 10.41 -9.90
CA SER A 96 2.94 11.41 -9.34
C SER A 96 2.19 12.63 -8.84
N THR A 97 2.78 13.31 -7.89
CA THR A 97 2.24 14.57 -7.35
C THR A 97 3.43 15.50 -7.12
N VAL A 98 3.15 16.67 -6.53
CA VAL A 98 4.23 17.61 -6.18
C VAL A 98 5.18 17.01 -5.16
N TYR A 99 4.82 15.90 -4.52
CA TYR A 99 5.67 15.25 -3.53
C TYR A 99 6.56 14.15 -4.13
N GLY A 100 6.26 13.70 -5.34
CA GLY A 100 7.10 12.70 -5.98
C GLY A 100 6.34 11.69 -6.82
N TRP A 101 6.98 10.58 -7.11
CA TRP A 101 6.46 9.50 -7.93
C TRP A 101 6.03 8.33 -7.07
N GLU A 102 5.03 7.62 -7.53
CA GLU A 102 4.64 6.38 -6.91
C GLU A 102 5.59 5.28 -7.36
N VAL A 103 6.08 4.49 -6.43
CA VAL A 103 6.99 3.39 -6.72
C VAL A 103 6.65 2.19 -5.86
N ALA A 104 6.75 1.01 -6.45
CA ALA A 104 6.49 -0.24 -5.75
C ALA A 104 7.73 -1.13 -5.78
N TYR A 105 7.99 -1.78 -4.66
CA TYR A 105 9.07 -2.74 -4.53
C TYR A 105 8.46 -4.08 -4.13
N VAL A 106 8.73 -5.11 -4.92
CA VAL A 106 8.20 -6.43 -4.67
C VAL A 106 9.29 -7.31 -4.10
N PHE A 107 8.98 -7.94 -2.98
CA PHE A 107 9.94 -8.82 -2.29
C PHE A 107 9.45 -10.26 -2.30
N SER A 108 10.38 -11.19 -2.53
CA SER A 108 10.17 -12.56 -2.12
C SER A 108 10.44 -12.61 -0.62
N LEU A 109 9.68 -13.40 0.12
CA LEU A 109 9.89 -13.53 1.55
C LEU A 109 10.66 -14.78 1.93
N ASN A 110 10.85 -15.69 0.98
CA ASN A 110 11.53 -16.95 1.26
C ASN A 110 12.28 -17.42 0.00
N PRO A 111 13.54 -17.01 -0.18
CA PRO A 111 14.34 -16.14 0.68
C PRO A 111 13.92 -14.68 0.58
N LEU A 112 14.29 -13.91 1.58
CA LEU A 112 13.97 -12.49 1.59
C LEU A 112 14.88 -11.74 0.64
N LYS A 113 14.29 -11.22 -0.44
CA LYS A 113 15.03 -10.39 -1.38
C LYS A 113 14.07 -9.61 -2.28
N MET A 114 14.51 -8.45 -2.74
CA MET A 114 13.73 -7.67 -3.68
C MET A 114 13.81 -8.32 -5.06
N VAL A 115 12.66 -8.53 -5.70
CA VAL A 115 12.60 -9.17 -7.00
C VAL A 115 12.13 -8.25 -8.12
N GLU A 116 11.42 -7.17 -7.78
CA GLU A 116 10.96 -6.22 -8.78
C GLU A 116 10.90 -4.82 -8.20
N GLU A 117 11.06 -3.85 -9.08
CA GLU A 117 10.89 -2.44 -8.75
C GLU A 117 10.18 -1.81 -9.95
N HIS A 118 9.06 -1.13 -9.72
CA HIS A 118 8.40 -0.46 -10.83
C HIS A 118 7.71 0.81 -10.37
N TYR A 119 7.64 1.74 -11.29
CA TYR A 119 7.03 3.05 -11.07
C TYR A 119 5.67 3.08 -11.75
N ALA A 120 4.72 3.79 -11.16
CA ALA A 120 3.43 3.99 -11.78
C ALA A 120 3.59 4.91 -12.99
N ARG A 121 2.73 4.74 -13.98
CA ARG A 121 2.74 5.53 -15.19
C ARG A 121 1.67 6.58 -15.19
#